data_6927cacc406e7a27a8b316fc3ed3b3ed
#
_entry.id   6927cacc406e7a27a8b316fc3ed3b3ed
#
_cell.length_a   1.000
_cell.length_b   1.000
_cell.length_c   1.000
_cell.angle_alpha   90.00
_cell.angle_beta   90.00
_cell.angle_gamma   90.00
#
_symmetry.space_group_name_H-M   'P 1'
#
loop_
_entity.id
_entity.type
_entity.pdbx_description
1 polymer ?
#
loop_
_entity_poly.entity_id
_entity_poly.type
_entity_poly.pdbx_seq_one_letter_code
_entity_poly.pdbx_strand_id
1 'polypeptide(L)'
;MANMDKIVGLIAGGGQFPLMVADAAKKQGFRMVAVAHYGETDPSLSARVDKIIWIKLGQLGHLIKALKKNGVKKALMAGSITKKRMFGNIRPDLKGLAIMTKLAVFHDDDILKSVTDELAKEGIEMISSISFLPELLAPAGCLTRKKPSKTEKEDIDFGWTVAKELGRLDIGQCVVVRKKTVLALEAIDGTDRTILRGGKLAKEKAVVVKVSKPNQDLRFDLPSVGLETLKQMFRVKASVLALEAGKTLMFDKADMITYADNADISIFAI
;
A
#
# COMPACT_ATOMS: atom_id res chain seq x y z
N MET A 1 -1.45 -35.67 -12.35
CA MET A 1 -1.08 -35.05 -11.07
C MET A 1 -1.21 -33.53 -11.23
N ALA A 2 -2.24 -32.90 -10.65
CA ALA A 2 -2.39 -31.45 -10.72
C ALA A 2 -1.20 -30.80 -10.02
N ASN A 3 -0.57 -29.86 -10.70
CA ASN A 3 0.65 -29.17 -10.29
C ASN A 3 0.38 -28.41 -8.97
N MET A 4 0.61 -29.03 -7.81
CA MET A 4 0.37 -28.47 -6.47
C MET A 4 1.25 -27.25 -6.19
N ASP A 5 2.30 -27.03 -7.01
CA ASP A 5 3.26 -25.91 -6.84
C ASP A 5 2.72 -24.56 -7.34
N LYS A 6 1.54 -24.53 -7.98
CA LYS A 6 0.95 -23.30 -8.53
C LYS A 6 -0.30 -22.82 -7.75
N ILE A 7 -0.44 -23.18 -6.47
CA ILE A 7 -1.53 -22.65 -5.63
C ILE A 7 -0.98 -21.53 -4.75
N VAL A 8 -1.60 -20.34 -4.83
CA VAL A 8 -1.23 -19.18 -4.02
C VAL A 8 -2.45 -18.67 -3.24
N GLY A 9 -2.24 -18.35 -1.97
CA GLY A 9 -3.22 -17.70 -1.13
C GLY A 9 -3.21 -16.18 -1.32
N LEU A 10 -4.37 -15.57 -1.41
CA LEU A 10 -4.52 -14.11 -1.40
C LEU A 10 -5.29 -13.69 -0.15
N ILE A 11 -4.63 -12.99 0.77
CA ILE A 11 -5.28 -12.33 1.90
C ILE A 11 -5.69 -10.94 1.40
N ALA A 12 -6.99 -10.77 1.11
CA ALA A 12 -7.49 -9.62 0.38
C ALA A 12 -8.07 -8.55 1.32
N GLY A 13 -7.52 -7.35 1.25
CA GLY A 13 -8.10 -6.12 1.77
C GLY A 13 -8.98 -5.41 0.74
N GLY A 14 -9.17 -4.11 0.92
CA GLY A 14 -9.92 -3.23 0.02
C GLY A 14 -9.08 -2.65 -1.12
N GLY A 15 -9.76 -1.95 -2.03
CA GLY A 15 -9.16 -1.31 -3.18
C GLY A 15 -8.96 -2.22 -4.38
N GLN A 16 -8.36 -1.69 -5.44
CA GLN A 16 -8.19 -2.40 -6.72
C GLN A 16 -7.03 -3.40 -6.71
N PHE A 17 -6.07 -3.26 -5.82
CA PHE A 17 -4.84 -4.07 -5.84
C PHE A 17 -5.09 -5.59 -5.72
N PRO A 18 -6.01 -6.10 -4.86
CA PRO A 18 -6.35 -7.51 -4.83
C PRO A 18 -6.87 -8.05 -6.16
N LEU A 19 -7.67 -7.24 -6.88
CA LEU A 19 -8.21 -7.61 -8.18
C LEU A 19 -7.11 -7.74 -9.23
N MET A 20 -6.18 -6.76 -9.26
CA MET A 20 -5.04 -6.75 -10.18
C MET A 20 -4.11 -7.95 -9.93
N VAL A 21 -3.82 -8.25 -8.66
CA VAL A 21 -3.00 -9.41 -8.29
C VAL A 21 -3.66 -10.72 -8.71
N ALA A 22 -4.98 -10.86 -8.50
CA ALA A 22 -5.71 -12.05 -8.92
C ALA A 22 -5.65 -12.25 -10.45
N ASP A 23 -5.88 -11.19 -11.22
CA ASP A 23 -5.81 -11.24 -12.69
C ASP A 23 -4.39 -11.59 -13.19
N ALA A 24 -3.36 -10.99 -12.58
CA ALA A 24 -1.97 -11.23 -12.95
C ALA A 24 -1.53 -12.67 -12.62
N ALA A 25 -1.88 -13.18 -11.44
CA ALA A 25 -1.58 -14.55 -11.04
C ALA A 25 -2.28 -15.56 -11.95
N LYS A 26 -3.55 -15.32 -12.30
CA LYS A 26 -4.30 -16.15 -13.25
C LYS A 26 -3.65 -16.19 -14.63
N LYS A 27 -3.21 -15.03 -15.15
CA LYS A 27 -2.49 -14.95 -16.44
C LYS A 27 -1.17 -15.74 -16.42
N GLN A 28 -0.52 -15.85 -15.27
CA GLN A 28 0.70 -16.63 -15.07
C GLN A 28 0.43 -18.12 -14.76
N GLY A 29 -0.84 -18.55 -14.81
CA GLY A 29 -1.25 -19.94 -14.63
C GLY A 29 -1.28 -20.41 -13.17
N PHE A 30 -1.37 -19.48 -12.21
CA PHE A 30 -1.55 -19.81 -10.80
C PHE A 30 -3.04 -19.97 -10.46
N ARG A 31 -3.33 -20.94 -9.58
CA ARG A 31 -4.62 -21.07 -8.91
C ARG A 31 -4.62 -20.21 -7.66
N MET A 32 -5.64 -19.38 -7.52
CA MET A 32 -5.73 -18.43 -6.41
C MET A 32 -6.85 -18.80 -5.43
N VAL A 33 -6.48 -18.97 -4.16
CA VAL A 33 -7.41 -19.11 -3.05
C VAL A 33 -7.43 -17.81 -2.25
N ALA A 34 -8.51 -17.04 -2.36
CA ALA A 34 -8.65 -15.78 -1.64
C ALA A 34 -9.33 -15.96 -0.29
N VAL A 35 -8.79 -15.31 0.73
CA VAL A 35 -9.45 -15.05 2.00
C VAL A 35 -9.78 -13.56 2.04
N ALA A 36 -11.07 -13.26 1.93
CA ALA A 36 -11.60 -11.91 1.78
C ALA A 36 -12.25 -11.42 3.08
N HIS A 37 -12.20 -10.12 3.34
CA HIS A 37 -12.74 -9.51 4.55
C HIS A 37 -14.08 -8.83 4.26
N TYR A 38 -15.13 -9.24 4.99
CA TYR A 38 -16.44 -8.61 4.87
C TYR A 38 -16.35 -7.10 5.07
N GLY A 39 -16.88 -6.38 4.06
CA GLY A 39 -16.99 -4.94 4.06
C GLY A 39 -15.69 -4.19 3.71
N GLU A 40 -14.58 -4.88 3.46
CA GLU A 40 -13.34 -4.29 2.94
C GLU A 40 -13.10 -4.73 1.49
N THR A 41 -13.09 -6.05 1.25
CA THR A 41 -12.78 -6.61 -0.06
C THR A 41 -13.93 -6.42 -1.03
N ASP A 42 -13.57 -6.02 -2.26
CA ASP A 42 -14.54 -5.89 -3.35
C ASP A 42 -15.13 -7.27 -3.70
N PRO A 43 -16.48 -7.42 -3.69
CA PRO A 43 -17.12 -8.68 -4.04
C PRO A 43 -16.79 -9.21 -5.44
N SER A 44 -16.42 -8.33 -6.38
CA SER A 44 -16.02 -8.72 -7.75
C SER A 44 -14.77 -9.60 -7.78
N LEU A 45 -13.99 -9.65 -6.69
CA LEU A 45 -12.86 -10.56 -6.56
C LEU A 45 -13.29 -12.03 -6.74
N SER A 46 -14.53 -12.39 -6.37
CA SER A 46 -15.07 -13.75 -6.51
C SER A 46 -15.02 -14.30 -7.94
N ALA A 47 -15.16 -13.43 -8.94
CA ALA A 47 -15.10 -13.80 -10.35
C ALA A 47 -13.66 -13.97 -10.90
N ARG A 48 -12.64 -13.58 -10.12
CA ARG A 48 -11.24 -13.53 -10.55
C ARG A 48 -10.37 -14.60 -9.91
N VAL A 49 -10.87 -15.30 -8.88
CA VAL A 49 -10.14 -16.32 -8.13
C VAL A 49 -10.81 -17.68 -8.24
N ASP A 50 -10.06 -18.76 -8.05
CA ASP A 50 -10.61 -20.13 -8.12
C ASP A 50 -11.48 -20.44 -6.89
N LYS A 51 -11.17 -19.83 -5.75
CA LYS A 51 -11.94 -19.99 -4.53
C LYS A 51 -11.85 -18.73 -3.67
N ILE A 52 -12.97 -18.33 -3.09
CA ILE A 52 -13.02 -17.22 -2.13
C ILE A 52 -13.67 -17.69 -0.82
N ILE A 53 -13.07 -17.28 0.29
CA ILE A 53 -13.58 -17.54 1.64
C ILE A 53 -13.70 -16.19 2.34
N TRP A 54 -14.90 -15.87 2.80
CA TRP A 54 -15.19 -14.62 3.50
C TRP A 54 -15.07 -14.79 4.99
N ILE A 55 -14.29 -13.90 5.62
CA ILE A 55 -14.11 -13.85 7.08
C ILE A 55 -14.33 -12.43 7.59
N LYS A 56 -14.52 -12.31 8.91
CA LYS A 56 -14.51 -11.00 9.59
C LYS A 56 -13.08 -10.63 9.98
N LEU A 57 -12.80 -9.34 10.04
CA LEU A 57 -11.50 -8.86 10.50
C LEU A 57 -11.20 -9.38 11.93
N GLY A 58 -9.97 -9.85 12.13
CA GLY A 58 -9.53 -10.46 13.40
C GLY A 58 -9.67 -11.99 13.49
N GLN A 59 -10.33 -12.66 12.53
CA GLN A 59 -10.49 -14.12 12.51
C GLN A 59 -9.26 -14.84 11.95
N LEU A 60 -8.12 -14.75 12.64
CA LEU A 60 -6.84 -15.31 12.17
C LEU A 60 -6.85 -16.84 12.11
N GLY A 61 -7.46 -17.52 13.05
CA GLY A 61 -7.59 -18.98 13.04
C GLY A 61 -8.43 -19.46 11.85
N HIS A 62 -9.50 -18.73 11.49
CA HIS A 62 -10.30 -19.02 10.31
C HIS A 62 -9.51 -18.80 9.02
N LEU A 63 -8.72 -17.73 8.94
CA LEU A 63 -7.82 -17.44 7.82
C LEU A 63 -6.83 -18.58 7.60
N ILE A 64 -6.11 -18.98 8.65
CA ILE A 64 -5.13 -20.07 8.60
C ILE A 64 -5.80 -21.38 8.16
N LYS A 65 -6.92 -21.73 8.79
CA LYS A 65 -7.70 -22.95 8.45
C LYS A 65 -8.15 -22.95 7.00
N ALA A 66 -8.61 -21.80 6.48
CA ALA A 66 -9.04 -21.65 5.09
C ALA A 66 -7.89 -21.90 4.12
N LEU A 67 -6.71 -21.30 4.36
CA LEU A 67 -5.53 -21.50 3.52
C LEU A 67 -5.03 -22.95 3.57
N LYS A 68 -4.87 -23.53 4.75
CA LYS A 68 -4.40 -24.93 4.93
C LYS A 68 -5.34 -25.96 4.30
N LYS A 69 -6.67 -25.82 4.49
CA LYS A 69 -7.66 -26.74 3.91
C LYS A 69 -7.64 -26.76 2.39
N ASN A 70 -7.13 -25.68 1.77
CA ASN A 70 -7.01 -25.55 0.31
C ASN A 70 -5.59 -25.81 -0.22
N GLY A 71 -4.69 -26.34 0.61
CA GLY A 71 -3.33 -26.73 0.21
C GLY A 71 -2.40 -25.55 -0.07
N VAL A 72 -2.71 -24.37 0.45
CA VAL A 72 -1.89 -23.16 0.28
C VAL A 72 -0.64 -23.27 1.11
N LYS A 73 0.52 -23.18 0.46
CA LYS A 73 1.85 -23.12 1.10
C LYS A 73 2.50 -21.74 0.97
N LYS A 74 2.10 -20.96 -0.04
CA LYS A 74 2.55 -19.60 -0.27
C LYS A 74 1.36 -18.66 -0.32
N ALA A 75 1.41 -17.55 0.41
CA ALA A 75 0.36 -16.56 0.43
C ALA A 75 0.94 -15.15 0.28
N LEU A 76 0.12 -14.22 -0.15
CA LEU A 76 0.43 -12.81 -0.22
C LEU A 76 -0.72 -11.98 0.35
N MET A 77 -0.42 -10.77 0.77
CA MET A 77 -1.41 -9.78 1.18
C MET A 77 -1.52 -8.70 0.12
N ALA A 78 -2.73 -8.29 -0.22
CA ALA A 78 -2.96 -7.17 -1.13
C ALA A 78 -4.18 -6.36 -0.71
N GLY A 79 -4.09 -5.04 -0.89
CA GLY A 79 -5.14 -4.10 -0.52
C GLY A 79 -4.99 -3.55 0.90
N SER A 80 -5.86 -2.63 1.26
CA SER A 80 -5.82 -1.94 2.56
C SER A 80 -6.98 -2.38 3.47
N ILE A 81 -6.79 -2.17 4.77
CA ILE A 81 -7.86 -2.25 5.76
C ILE A 81 -8.13 -0.84 6.29
N THR A 82 -9.40 -0.44 6.29
CA THR A 82 -9.79 0.90 6.73
C THR A 82 -9.53 1.08 8.23
N LYS A 83 -8.69 2.04 8.62
CA LYS A 83 -8.34 2.31 10.03
C LYS A 83 -9.57 2.48 10.93
N LYS A 84 -10.62 3.13 10.44
CA LYS A 84 -11.88 3.28 11.17
C LYS A 84 -12.49 1.93 11.61
N ARG A 85 -12.30 0.86 10.83
CA ARG A 85 -12.80 -0.47 11.17
C ARG A 85 -11.88 -1.23 12.11
N MET A 86 -10.58 -0.92 12.09
CA MET A 86 -9.65 -1.48 13.08
C MET A 86 -10.01 -1.08 14.51
N PHE A 87 -10.63 0.10 14.70
CA PHE A 87 -11.05 0.58 16.03
C PHE A 87 -12.52 0.23 16.40
N GLY A 88 -13.35 -0.27 15.46
CA GLY A 88 -14.78 -0.34 15.70
C GLY A 88 -15.44 -1.72 15.62
N ASN A 89 -14.99 -2.63 14.76
CA ASN A 89 -15.74 -3.86 14.43
C ASN A 89 -14.88 -5.11 14.25
N ILE A 90 -13.78 -5.21 15.00
CA ILE A 90 -12.95 -6.43 15.00
C ILE A 90 -13.70 -7.50 15.79
N ARG A 91 -13.85 -8.69 15.21
CA ARG A 91 -14.37 -9.88 15.89
C ARG A 91 -13.31 -10.97 15.93
N PRO A 92 -12.32 -10.87 16.84
CA PRO A 92 -11.23 -11.82 16.91
C PRO A 92 -11.73 -13.21 17.27
N ASP A 93 -11.14 -14.23 16.65
CA ASP A 93 -11.20 -15.59 17.19
C ASP A 93 -10.06 -15.79 18.23
N LEU A 94 -9.91 -16.98 18.77
CA LEU A 94 -8.91 -17.26 19.83
C LEU A 94 -7.48 -16.90 19.39
N LYS A 95 -7.11 -17.17 18.13
CA LYS A 95 -5.78 -16.82 17.62
C LYS A 95 -5.64 -15.30 17.41
N GLY A 96 -6.65 -14.66 16.88
CA GLY A 96 -6.70 -13.20 16.73
C GLY A 96 -6.63 -12.49 18.09
N LEU A 97 -7.36 -12.97 19.09
CA LEU A 97 -7.31 -12.44 20.45
C LEU A 97 -5.91 -12.59 21.06
N ALA A 98 -5.25 -13.75 20.86
CA ALA A 98 -3.91 -13.99 21.36
C ALA A 98 -2.85 -13.04 20.76
N ILE A 99 -3.00 -12.60 19.51
CA ILE A 99 -2.14 -11.54 18.94
C ILE A 99 -2.47 -10.20 19.60
N MET A 100 -3.75 -9.83 19.68
CA MET A 100 -4.15 -8.55 20.25
C MET A 100 -3.68 -8.36 21.70
N THR A 101 -3.67 -9.42 22.51
CA THR A 101 -3.19 -9.35 23.91
C THR A 101 -1.67 -9.23 24.03
N LYS A 102 -0.89 -9.62 23.00
CA LYS A 102 0.56 -9.52 23.00
C LYS A 102 1.08 -8.15 22.55
N LEU A 103 0.27 -7.40 21.83
CA LEU A 103 0.68 -6.09 21.31
C LEU A 103 0.39 -5.01 22.35
N ALA A 104 1.45 -4.42 22.91
CA ALA A 104 1.34 -3.32 23.87
C ALA A 104 0.87 -2.02 23.19
N VAL A 105 1.20 -1.85 21.91
CA VAL A 105 0.78 -0.76 21.04
C VAL A 105 0.38 -1.36 19.69
N PHE A 106 -0.75 -0.94 19.16
CA PHE A 106 -1.26 -1.44 17.88
C PHE A 106 -0.68 -0.61 16.71
N HIS A 107 0.61 -0.80 16.41
CA HIS A 107 1.16 -0.34 15.13
C HIS A 107 0.76 -1.30 14.01
N ASP A 108 0.42 -0.75 12.84
CA ASP A 108 -0.02 -1.54 11.69
C ASP A 108 1.04 -2.58 11.29
N ASP A 109 2.32 -2.19 11.31
CA ASP A 109 3.45 -3.05 10.95
C ASP A 109 3.62 -4.23 11.93
N ASP A 110 3.41 -4.03 13.23
CA ASP A 110 3.50 -5.08 14.26
C ASP A 110 2.37 -6.11 14.15
N ILE A 111 1.15 -5.65 13.81
CA ILE A 111 0.01 -6.54 13.55
C ILE A 111 0.29 -7.42 12.34
N LEU A 112 0.71 -6.82 11.23
CA LEU A 112 1.00 -7.55 9.99
C LEU A 112 2.15 -8.54 10.18
N LYS A 113 3.21 -8.15 10.89
CA LYS A 113 4.32 -9.03 11.26
C LYS A 113 3.85 -10.21 12.12
N SER A 114 3.03 -9.95 13.15
CA SER A 114 2.50 -11.02 14.01
C SER A 114 1.62 -12.01 13.25
N VAL A 115 0.81 -11.53 12.30
CA VAL A 115 0.02 -12.39 11.40
C VAL A 115 0.95 -13.23 10.52
N THR A 116 1.99 -12.62 9.96
CA THR A 116 2.98 -13.31 9.11
C THR A 116 3.72 -14.40 9.88
N ASP A 117 4.15 -14.11 11.11
CA ASP A 117 4.83 -15.07 11.98
C ASP A 117 3.93 -16.27 12.34
N GLU A 118 2.65 -16.04 12.60
CA GLU A 118 1.68 -17.12 12.85
C GLU A 118 1.42 -17.98 11.60
N LEU A 119 1.36 -17.37 10.42
CA LEU A 119 1.25 -18.09 9.14
C LEU A 119 2.48 -18.95 8.88
N ALA A 120 3.69 -18.42 9.16
CA ALA A 120 4.95 -19.16 9.01
C ALA A 120 5.02 -20.39 9.94
N LYS A 121 4.58 -20.27 11.21
CA LYS A 121 4.47 -21.41 12.14
C LYS A 121 3.55 -22.51 11.62
N GLU A 122 2.55 -22.15 10.84
CA GLU A 122 1.59 -23.08 10.23
C GLU A 122 2.03 -23.59 8.85
N GLY A 123 3.28 -23.29 8.44
CA GLY A 123 3.88 -23.73 7.18
C GLY A 123 3.40 -22.95 5.95
N ILE A 124 2.93 -21.72 6.12
CA ILE A 124 2.51 -20.83 5.04
C ILE A 124 3.53 -19.70 4.92
N GLU A 125 4.29 -19.70 3.83
CA GLU A 125 5.27 -18.67 3.49
C GLU A 125 4.57 -17.42 2.96
N MET A 126 4.89 -16.24 3.51
CA MET A 126 4.42 -14.96 2.96
C MET A 126 5.37 -14.47 1.87
N ILE A 127 4.88 -14.40 0.64
CA ILE A 127 5.58 -13.86 -0.52
C ILE A 127 5.17 -12.42 -0.80
N SER A 128 5.99 -11.69 -1.53
CA SER A 128 5.69 -10.30 -1.89
C SER A 128 4.50 -10.21 -2.85
N SER A 129 3.57 -9.30 -2.58
CA SER A 129 2.42 -9.01 -3.44
C SER A 129 2.83 -8.48 -4.81
N ILE A 130 4.00 -7.84 -4.90
CA ILE A 130 4.54 -7.31 -6.15
C ILE A 130 5.12 -8.38 -7.08
N SER A 131 5.30 -9.63 -6.60
CA SER A 131 5.85 -10.73 -7.41
C SER A 131 5.06 -10.98 -8.70
N PHE A 132 3.77 -10.64 -8.71
CA PHE A 132 2.90 -10.79 -9.88
C PHE A 132 2.78 -9.51 -10.73
N LEU A 133 3.20 -8.36 -10.22
CA LEU A 133 2.99 -7.04 -10.81
C LEU A 133 4.21 -6.11 -10.59
N PRO A 134 5.44 -6.57 -10.91
CA PRO A 134 6.64 -5.76 -10.70
C PRO A 134 6.64 -4.43 -11.47
N GLU A 135 5.87 -4.37 -12.56
CA GLU A 135 5.70 -3.17 -13.38
C GLU A 135 4.97 -2.03 -12.66
N LEU A 136 4.27 -2.30 -11.55
CA LEU A 136 3.63 -1.25 -10.75
C LEU A 136 4.64 -0.43 -9.95
N LEU A 137 5.84 -0.92 -9.72
CA LEU A 137 6.85 -0.15 -8.99
C LEU A 137 7.26 1.11 -9.76
N ALA A 138 7.44 2.20 -9.04
CA ALA A 138 7.98 3.44 -9.58
C ALA A 138 9.41 3.23 -10.07
N PRO A 139 9.72 3.39 -11.37
CA PRO A 139 11.09 3.32 -11.85
C PRO A 139 11.85 4.59 -11.44
N ALA A 140 13.17 4.49 -11.27
CA ALA A 140 14.00 5.64 -10.93
C ALA A 140 14.02 6.71 -12.03
N GLY A 141 14.08 7.97 -11.65
CA GLY A 141 14.20 9.11 -12.54
C GLY A 141 12.94 9.97 -12.65
N CYS A 142 12.94 10.87 -13.60
CA CYS A 142 11.80 11.73 -13.92
C CYS A 142 10.88 11.00 -14.91
N LEU A 143 9.62 10.79 -14.52
CA LEU A 143 8.65 10.02 -15.30
C LEU A 143 7.80 10.91 -16.23
N THR A 144 7.84 12.22 -16.03
CA THR A 144 7.07 13.23 -16.75
C THR A 144 7.97 14.12 -17.61
N ARG A 145 7.38 14.84 -18.58
CA ARG A 145 8.10 15.81 -19.41
C ARG A 145 8.70 16.94 -18.58
N LYS A 146 7.93 17.46 -17.62
CA LYS A 146 8.43 18.46 -16.69
C LYS A 146 9.38 17.83 -15.68
N LYS A 147 10.55 18.41 -15.52
CA LYS A 147 11.55 18.03 -14.52
C LYS A 147 11.47 18.97 -13.31
N PRO A 148 11.75 18.51 -12.09
CA PRO A 148 11.86 19.38 -10.94
C PRO A 148 12.98 20.45 -11.17
N SER A 149 12.67 21.71 -10.84
CA SER A 149 13.67 22.79 -10.78
C SER A 149 14.70 22.53 -9.67
N LYS A 150 15.77 23.34 -9.64
CA LYS A 150 16.81 23.24 -8.60
C LYS A 150 16.22 23.43 -7.19
N THR A 151 15.36 24.42 -7.01
CA THR A 151 14.71 24.69 -5.72
C THR A 151 13.74 23.58 -5.30
N GLU A 152 13.01 22.99 -6.26
CA GLU A 152 12.13 21.85 -5.98
C GLU A 152 12.93 20.59 -5.62
N LYS A 153 14.12 20.38 -6.19
CA LYS A 153 15.02 19.29 -5.78
C LYS A 153 15.53 19.47 -4.35
N GLU A 154 15.89 20.70 -3.97
CA GLU A 154 16.25 21.00 -2.59
C GLU A 154 15.09 20.76 -1.61
N ASP A 155 13.84 21.04 -2.03
CA ASP A 155 12.64 20.73 -1.27
C ASP A 155 12.38 19.22 -1.20
N ILE A 156 12.69 18.47 -2.27
CA ILE A 156 12.60 16.99 -2.27
C ILE A 156 13.58 16.42 -1.24
N ASP A 157 14.86 16.83 -1.27
CA ASP A 157 15.90 16.30 -0.37
C ASP A 157 15.56 16.59 1.09
N PHE A 158 15.10 17.81 1.38
CA PHE A 158 14.62 18.19 2.70
C PHE A 158 13.41 17.37 3.13
N GLY A 159 12.39 17.30 2.26
CA GLY A 159 11.16 16.54 2.53
C GLY A 159 11.42 15.03 2.69
N TRP A 160 12.40 14.49 1.95
CA TRP A 160 12.82 13.09 2.07
C TRP A 160 13.30 12.76 3.49
N THR A 161 14.21 13.58 4.01
CA THR A 161 14.71 13.43 5.38
C THR A 161 13.57 13.45 6.39
N VAL A 162 12.67 14.42 6.28
CA VAL A 162 11.52 14.54 7.18
C VAL A 162 10.56 13.36 7.04
N ALA A 163 10.27 12.92 5.81
CA ALA A 163 9.37 11.78 5.56
C ALA A 163 9.93 10.47 6.13
N LYS A 164 11.25 10.25 6.04
CA LYS A 164 11.91 9.08 6.64
C LYS A 164 11.85 9.10 8.18
N GLU A 165 12.06 10.24 8.81
CA GLU A 165 11.91 10.38 10.26
C GLU A 165 10.45 10.18 10.71
N LEU A 166 9.50 10.74 9.97
CA LEU A 166 8.07 10.51 10.20
C LEU A 166 7.72 9.02 10.13
N GLY A 167 8.28 8.31 9.13
CA GLY A 167 8.13 6.88 8.95
C GLY A 167 8.79 6.07 10.08
N ARG A 168 9.95 6.50 10.59
CA ARG A 168 10.64 5.87 11.72
C ARG A 168 9.79 5.92 13.00
N LEU A 169 9.01 6.96 13.16
CA LEU A 169 8.07 7.13 14.29
C LEU A 169 6.71 6.44 14.05
N ASP A 170 6.54 5.78 12.89
CA ASP A 170 5.28 5.14 12.45
C ASP A 170 4.05 6.07 12.47
N ILE A 171 4.25 7.37 12.25
CA ILE A 171 3.18 8.37 12.19
C ILE A 171 2.55 8.41 10.80
N GLY A 172 3.40 8.42 9.76
CA GLY A 172 3.01 8.52 8.36
C GLY A 172 4.22 8.40 7.44
N GLN A 173 4.04 8.66 6.14
CA GLN A 173 5.08 8.47 5.13
C GLN A 173 5.02 9.51 3.99
N CYS A 174 4.22 10.56 4.17
CA CYS A 174 4.08 11.65 3.20
C CYS A 174 4.23 13.01 3.87
N VAL A 175 4.99 13.89 3.21
CA VAL A 175 5.27 15.25 3.67
C VAL A 175 5.03 16.23 2.53
N VAL A 176 4.44 17.38 2.84
CA VAL A 176 4.28 18.50 1.90
C VAL A 176 5.23 19.63 2.29
N VAL A 177 6.08 20.03 1.36
CA VAL A 177 7.16 21.00 1.57
C VAL A 177 7.10 22.13 0.56
N ARG A 178 7.52 23.32 0.95
CA ARG A 178 7.86 24.42 0.06
C ARG A 178 8.95 25.27 0.67
N LYS A 179 10.01 25.62 -0.08
CA LYS A 179 11.15 26.44 0.37
C LYS A 179 11.78 25.92 1.67
N LYS A 180 12.02 24.60 1.72
CA LYS A 180 12.57 23.90 2.90
C LYS A 180 11.73 24.10 4.18
N THR A 181 10.43 24.35 4.03
CA THR A 181 9.49 24.46 5.13
C THR A 181 8.45 23.36 5.04
N VAL A 182 8.28 22.58 6.11
CA VAL A 182 7.22 21.59 6.21
C VAL A 182 5.88 22.30 6.36
N LEU A 183 4.96 22.02 5.46
CA LEU A 183 3.61 22.61 5.47
C LEU A 183 2.57 21.64 5.99
N ALA A 184 2.77 20.33 5.76
CA ALA A 184 1.92 19.28 6.32
C ALA A 184 2.70 17.97 6.43
N LEU A 185 2.37 17.22 7.47
CA LEU A 185 2.82 15.84 7.70
C LEU A 185 1.61 14.92 7.63
N GLU A 186 1.78 13.76 6.99
CA GLU A 186 0.76 12.72 7.00
C GLU A 186 0.64 12.11 8.40
N ALA A 187 -0.60 11.89 8.81
CA ALA A 187 -0.94 11.15 10.00
C ALA A 187 -2.14 10.23 9.67
N ILE A 188 -3.02 10.01 10.62
CA ILE A 188 -4.21 9.15 10.45
C ILE A 188 -5.17 9.63 9.35
N ASP A 189 -5.08 10.90 8.96
CA ASP A 189 -5.91 11.52 7.93
C ASP A 189 -5.55 11.07 6.50
N GLY A 190 -4.35 10.51 6.31
CA GLY A 190 -3.86 9.93 5.07
C GLY A 190 -3.33 10.95 4.05
N THR A 191 -2.72 10.42 2.98
CA THR A 191 -1.95 11.19 1.98
C THR A 191 -2.77 12.31 1.33
N ASP A 192 -3.97 12.03 0.84
CA ASP A 192 -4.75 13.00 0.06
C ASP A 192 -5.15 14.23 0.88
N ARG A 193 -5.56 14.04 2.15
CA ARG A 193 -5.88 15.15 3.05
C ARG A 193 -4.63 15.95 3.42
N THR A 194 -3.51 15.29 3.59
CA THR A 194 -2.22 15.94 3.84
C THR A 194 -1.82 16.83 2.67
N ILE A 195 -1.96 16.36 1.43
CA ILE A 195 -1.71 17.15 0.22
C ILE A 195 -2.61 18.39 0.18
N LEU A 196 -3.91 18.21 0.41
CA LEU A 196 -4.86 19.33 0.40
C LEU A 196 -4.53 20.38 1.47
N ARG A 197 -4.18 19.95 2.68
CA ARG A 197 -3.84 20.84 3.81
C ARG A 197 -2.54 21.59 3.54
N GLY A 198 -1.46 20.88 3.18
CA GLY A 198 -0.16 21.47 2.90
C GLY A 198 -0.16 22.35 1.65
N GLY A 199 -0.85 21.92 0.59
CA GLY A 199 -0.94 22.67 -0.65
C GLY A 199 -1.72 23.98 -0.51
N LYS A 200 -2.77 24.01 0.32
CA LYS A 200 -3.47 25.28 0.67
C LYS A 200 -2.53 26.27 1.36
N LEU A 201 -1.68 25.80 2.26
CA LEU A 201 -0.68 26.64 2.95
C LEU A 201 0.41 27.12 1.98
N ALA A 202 0.82 26.26 1.06
CA ALA A 202 1.78 26.60 0.01
C ALA A 202 1.26 27.65 -0.97
N LYS A 203 -0.05 27.71 -1.20
CA LYS A 203 -0.75 28.46 -2.26
C LYS A 203 -0.47 27.91 -3.66
N GLU A 204 0.76 27.54 -3.98
CA GLU A 204 1.22 26.97 -5.23
C GLU A 204 2.58 26.28 -5.08
N LYS A 205 3.00 25.49 -6.07
CA LYS A 205 4.34 24.89 -6.20
C LYS A 205 4.81 24.13 -4.96
N ALA A 206 3.87 23.48 -4.27
CA ALA A 206 4.23 22.55 -3.20
C ALA A 206 4.91 21.31 -3.78
N VAL A 207 5.87 20.78 -3.04
CA VAL A 207 6.52 19.50 -3.30
C VAL A 207 5.92 18.48 -2.33
N VAL A 208 5.39 17.39 -2.87
CA VAL A 208 4.86 16.26 -2.13
C VAL A 208 5.90 15.16 -2.16
N VAL A 209 6.37 14.72 -1.00
CA VAL A 209 7.35 13.62 -0.89
C VAL A 209 6.69 12.44 -0.18
N LYS A 210 6.68 11.28 -0.83
CA LYS A 210 6.15 10.05 -0.27
C LYS A 210 7.17 8.93 -0.38
N VAL A 211 7.51 8.32 0.77
CA VAL A 211 8.56 7.31 0.90
C VAL A 211 8.00 6.04 1.54
N SER A 212 8.74 4.94 1.51
CA SER A 212 8.49 3.80 2.39
C SER A 212 9.03 4.10 3.80
N LYS A 213 8.34 3.62 4.82
CA LYS A 213 8.87 3.68 6.19
C LYS A 213 10.14 2.83 6.30
N PRO A 214 11.15 3.23 7.11
CA PRO A 214 12.41 2.48 7.20
C PRO A 214 12.26 1.01 7.60
N ASN A 215 11.29 0.69 8.45
CA ASN A 215 11.06 -0.66 8.98
C ASN A 215 9.88 -1.37 8.31
N GLN A 216 9.33 -0.82 7.24
CA GLN A 216 8.18 -1.37 6.52
C GLN A 216 8.53 -2.69 5.84
N ASP A 217 7.72 -3.72 6.05
CA ASP A 217 7.90 -4.98 5.35
C ASP A 217 7.26 -4.89 3.96
N LEU A 218 8.11 -4.67 2.96
CA LEU A 218 7.71 -4.48 1.57
C LEU A 218 7.07 -5.71 0.91
N ARG A 219 7.00 -6.86 1.60
CA ARG A 219 6.28 -8.03 1.10
C ARG A 219 4.78 -7.79 1.04
N PHE A 220 4.24 -6.98 1.95
CA PHE A 220 2.79 -6.79 2.09
C PHE A 220 2.35 -5.35 2.36
N ASP A 221 3.24 -4.46 2.76
CA ASP A 221 2.94 -3.05 2.98
C ASP A 221 3.84 -2.17 2.11
N LEU A 222 3.32 -1.77 0.95
CA LEU A 222 4.00 -0.88 0.01
C LEU A 222 3.24 0.44 -0.06
N PRO A 223 3.94 1.58 0.06
CA PRO A 223 3.31 2.86 -0.22
C PRO A 223 2.77 2.87 -1.65
N SER A 224 1.63 3.51 -1.84
CA SER A 224 1.00 3.58 -3.15
C SER A 224 0.54 4.98 -3.48
N VAL A 225 0.53 5.29 -4.77
CA VAL A 225 -0.04 6.50 -5.36
C VAL A 225 -0.89 6.12 -6.56
N GLY A 226 -1.86 6.95 -6.87
CA GLY A 226 -2.75 6.77 -8.02
C GLY A 226 -3.20 8.11 -8.59
N LEU A 227 -4.06 8.04 -9.59
CA LEU A 227 -4.57 9.22 -10.28
C LEU A 227 -5.26 10.23 -9.32
N GLU A 228 -5.92 9.74 -8.26
CA GLU A 228 -6.57 10.62 -7.28
C GLU A 228 -5.56 11.48 -6.53
N THR A 229 -4.40 10.95 -6.18
CA THR A 229 -3.30 11.73 -5.57
C THR A 229 -2.91 12.92 -6.45
N LEU A 230 -2.76 12.72 -7.77
CA LEU A 230 -2.44 13.80 -8.70
C LEU A 230 -3.58 14.81 -8.83
N LYS A 231 -4.83 14.37 -8.80
CA LYS A 231 -5.99 15.28 -8.79
C LYS A 231 -6.01 16.17 -7.55
N GLN A 232 -5.68 15.62 -6.36
CA GLN A 232 -5.54 16.44 -5.15
C GLN A 232 -4.39 17.45 -5.29
N MET A 233 -3.25 17.05 -5.85
CA MET A 233 -2.13 17.93 -6.13
C MET A 233 -2.50 19.06 -7.08
N PHE A 234 -3.22 18.76 -8.16
CA PHE A 234 -3.70 19.75 -9.12
C PHE A 234 -4.61 20.80 -8.46
N ARG A 235 -5.57 20.35 -7.62
CA ARG A 235 -6.50 21.26 -6.90
C ARG A 235 -5.78 22.30 -6.05
N VAL A 236 -4.60 21.99 -5.54
CA VAL A 236 -3.81 22.88 -4.70
C VAL A 236 -2.57 23.44 -5.40
N LYS A 237 -2.47 23.28 -6.71
CA LYS A 237 -1.34 23.76 -7.53
C LYS A 237 0.03 23.28 -7.04
N ALA A 238 0.09 22.04 -6.51
CA ALA A 238 1.36 21.40 -6.19
C ALA A 238 2.09 21.01 -7.49
N SER A 239 3.41 21.11 -7.51
CA SER A 239 4.22 21.02 -8.73
C SER A 239 5.02 19.74 -8.87
N VAL A 240 5.33 19.04 -7.77
CA VAL A 240 6.18 17.85 -7.76
C VAL A 240 5.62 16.79 -6.85
N LEU A 241 5.56 15.55 -7.38
CA LEU A 241 5.39 14.32 -6.61
C LEU A 241 6.71 13.56 -6.61
N ALA A 242 7.38 13.50 -5.46
CA ALA A 242 8.60 12.72 -5.27
C ALA A 242 8.27 11.39 -4.61
N LEU A 243 8.79 10.29 -5.17
CA LEU A 243 8.51 8.90 -4.76
C LEU A 243 9.81 8.15 -4.48
N GLU A 244 9.73 7.10 -3.67
CA GLU A 244 10.83 6.16 -3.51
C GLU A 244 10.79 5.10 -4.63
N ALA A 245 11.82 5.12 -5.48
CA ALA A 245 11.97 4.22 -6.61
C ALA A 245 12.08 2.76 -6.14
N GLY A 246 11.45 1.84 -6.86
CA GLY A 246 11.46 0.42 -6.53
C GLY A 246 10.70 0.04 -5.25
N LYS A 247 10.10 1.02 -4.54
CA LYS A 247 9.38 0.78 -3.29
C LYS A 247 7.99 1.41 -3.22
N THR A 248 7.59 2.20 -4.23
CA THR A 248 6.27 2.82 -4.30
C THR A 248 5.48 2.23 -5.45
N LEU A 249 4.25 1.79 -5.18
CA LEU A 249 3.29 1.33 -6.20
C LEU A 249 2.67 2.54 -6.90
N MET A 250 2.65 2.51 -8.22
CA MET A 250 1.94 3.47 -9.08
C MET A 250 0.77 2.75 -9.76
N PHE A 251 -0.44 2.97 -9.25
CA PHE A 251 -1.64 2.45 -9.90
C PHE A 251 -1.97 3.30 -11.13
N ASP A 252 -2.35 2.61 -12.24
CA ASP A 252 -2.67 3.26 -13.51
C ASP A 252 -1.56 4.22 -13.98
N LYS A 253 -0.30 3.73 -13.93
CA LYS A 253 0.92 4.52 -14.16
C LYS A 253 0.89 5.34 -15.45
N ALA A 254 0.41 4.77 -16.55
CA ALA A 254 0.31 5.48 -17.83
C ALA A 254 -0.64 6.69 -17.75
N ASP A 255 -1.80 6.49 -17.12
CA ASP A 255 -2.80 7.56 -16.93
C ASP A 255 -2.30 8.62 -15.96
N MET A 256 -1.58 8.21 -14.90
CA MET A 256 -0.91 9.13 -13.99
C MET A 256 0.09 10.03 -14.73
N ILE A 257 0.97 9.46 -15.56
CA ILE A 257 1.98 10.22 -16.30
C ILE A 257 1.28 11.19 -17.28
N THR A 258 0.30 10.70 -18.03
CA THR A 258 -0.48 11.53 -18.96
C THR A 258 -1.18 12.70 -18.24
N TYR A 259 -1.82 12.41 -17.10
CA TYR A 259 -2.48 13.45 -16.30
C TYR A 259 -1.47 14.46 -15.75
N ALA A 260 -0.35 14.00 -15.21
CA ALA A 260 0.69 14.85 -14.64
C ALA A 260 1.30 15.78 -15.70
N ASP A 261 1.57 15.25 -16.90
CA ASP A 261 2.07 16.03 -18.04
C ASP A 261 1.10 17.15 -18.48
N ASN A 262 -0.21 16.86 -18.47
CA ASN A 262 -1.25 17.84 -18.80
C ASN A 262 -1.48 18.86 -17.68
N ALA A 263 -1.21 18.48 -16.44
CA ALA A 263 -1.39 19.31 -15.24
C ALA A 263 -0.11 20.08 -14.85
N ASP A 264 0.97 19.99 -15.64
CA ASP A 264 2.30 20.58 -15.34
C ASP A 264 2.86 20.14 -13.97
N ILE A 265 2.61 18.86 -13.60
CA ILE A 265 3.13 18.22 -12.39
C ILE A 265 4.31 17.33 -12.78
N SER A 266 5.42 17.43 -12.06
CA SER A 266 6.55 16.51 -12.20
C SER A 266 6.35 15.29 -11.29
N ILE A 267 6.53 14.08 -11.82
CA ILE A 267 6.68 12.85 -11.04
C ILE A 267 8.15 12.45 -11.08
N PHE A 268 8.79 12.41 -9.92
CA PHE A 268 10.21 12.13 -9.79
C PHE A 268 10.47 11.05 -8.75
N ALA A 269 11.11 9.95 -9.15
CA ALA A 269 11.40 8.83 -8.26
C ALA A 269 12.92 8.70 -8.02
N ILE A 270 13.31 8.59 -6.76
CA ILE A 270 14.71 8.53 -6.25
C ILE A 270 14.96 7.15 -5.64
#